data_1c6d4cea40488818c85a04e86669e4de
#
_entry.id   1c6d4cea40488818c85a04e86669e4de
#
_cell.length_a   1.000
_cell.length_b   1.000
_cell.length_c   1.000
_cell.angle_alpha   90.00
_cell.angle_beta   90.00
_cell.angle_gamma   90.00
#
_symmetry.space_group_name_H-M   'P 1'
#
loop_
_entity.id
_entity.type
_entity.pdbx_description
1 polymer ?
#
loop_
_entity_poly.entity_id
_entity_poly.type
_entity_poly.pdbx_seq_one_letter_code
_entity_poly.pdbx_strand_id
1 'polypeptide(L)'
;NAIANVTVEFDAPVVFDRYQDSRYTGSFIFIDRLNNVTVGAGMVEESVEWTAHSTPVTAEDRAARLGQKPAVLAVTAEVFAQAQQLERALLETGVVAVAKAGLTAEQISLLRETGVVVIVDDAEQADSTVTLTEFDAAVQFIQELVQL
;
A
#
# COMPACT_ATOMS: atom_id res chain seq x y z
N ASN A 1 -16.57 -8.80 -12.37
CA ASN A 1 -17.39 -8.61 -11.16
C ASN A 1 -16.80 -9.45 -10.06
N ALA A 2 -16.54 -8.85 -8.88
CA ALA A 2 -16.05 -9.53 -7.69
C ALA A 2 -17.15 -9.53 -6.62
N ILE A 3 -17.18 -10.57 -5.79
CA ILE A 3 -18.01 -10.67 -4.60
C ILE A 3 -17.04 -10.90 -3.43
N ALA A 4 -17.18 -10.13 -2.37
CA ALA A 4 -16.34 -10.24 -1.18
C ALA A 4 -17.12 -9.85 0.07
N ASN A 5 -16.71 -10.39 1.22
CA ASN A 5 -17.12 -9.86 2.51
C ASN A 5 -16.20 -8.70 2.86
N VAL A 6 -16.80 -7.58 3.25
CA VAL A 6 -16.09 -6.35 3.58
C VAL A 6 -16.65 -5.77 4.87
N THR A 7 -15.79 -5.12 5.64
CA THR A 7 -16.22 -4.28 6.77
C THR A 7 -16.23 -2.83 6.30
N VAL A 8 -17.35 -2.15 6.50
CA VAL A 8 -17.54 -0.74 6.10
C VAL A 8 -17.69 0.09 7.35
N GLU A 9 -16.94 1.18 7.43
CA GLU A 9 -17.07 2.21 8.45
C GLU A 9 -17.73 3.44 7.83
N PHE A 10 -18.68 4.02 8.55
CA PHE A 10 -19.35 5.25 8.16
C PHE A 10 -18.84 6.41 9.00
N ASP A 11 -18.74 7.59 8.41
CA ASP A 11 -18.39 8.85 9.08
C ASP A 11 -19.50 9.40 9.99
N ALA A 12 -20.70 8.82 9.91
CA ALA A 12 -21.83 9.16 10.75
C ALA A 12 -22.64 7.89 11.12
N PRO A 13 -23.35 7.89 12.23
CA PRO A 13 -24.24 6.79 12.61
C PRO A 13 -25.30 6.51 11.54
N VAL A 14 -25.40 5.26 11.11
CA VAL A 14 -26.38 4.80 10.12
C VAL A 14 -27.28 3.76 10.76
N VAL A 15 -28.58 3.88 10.56
CA VAL A 15 -29.55 2.88 11.00
C VAL A 15 -29.70 1.84 9.90
N PHE A 16 -29.57 0.57 10.25
CA PHE A 16 -29.74 -0.56 9.33
C PHE A 16 -30.28 -1.78 10.07
N ASP A 17 -30.82 -2.72 9.32
CA ASP A 17 -31.11 -4.08 9.76
C ASP A 17 -30.16 -5.06 9.04
N ARG A 18 -30.07 -6.30 9.52
CA ARG A 18 -29.44 -7.35 8.74
C ARG A 18 -30.33 -7.69 7.54
N TYR A 19 -29.71 -7.96 6.40
CA TYR A 19 -30.45 -8.28 5.15
C TYR A 19 -31.42 -9.46 5.30
N GLN A 20 -31.06 -10.45 6.12
CA GLN A 20 -31.92 -11.60 6.41
C GLN A 20 -33.18 -11.21 7.19
N ASP A 21 -33.12 -10.12 7.97
CA ASP A 21 -34.24 -9.64 8.79
C ASP A 21 -35.11 -8.63 8.02
N SER A 22 -34.47 -7.76 7.21
CA SER A 22 -35.15 -6.79 6.35
C SER A 22 -34.34 -6.51 5.09
N ARG A 23 -34.88 -6.88 3.94
CA ARG A 23 -34.23 -6.63 2.63
C ARG A 23 -34.18 -5.15 2.26
N TYR A 24 -35.09 -4.34 2.79
CA TYR A 24 -35.18 -2.90 2.46
C TYR A 24 -34.15 -2.07 3.19
N THR A 25 -33.93 -2.33 4.48
CA THR A 25 -33.01 -1.59 5.34
C THR A 25 -31.66 -2.29 5.49
N GLY A 26 -31.57 -3.55 5.09
CA GLY A 26 -30.34 -4.36 5.11
C GLY A 26 -29.58 -4.42 3.77
N SER A 27 -29.99 -3.63 2.78
CA SER A 27 -29.26 -3.53 1.50
C SER A 27 -28.83 -2.09 1.23
N PHE A 28 -27.73 -1.93 0.48
CA PHE A 28 -27.19 -0.62 0.14
C PHE A 28 -26.49 -0.64 -1.23
N ILE A 29 -26.23 0.55 -1.77
CA ILE A 29 -25.42 0.75 -2.96
C ILE A 29 -24.27 1.69 -2.66
N PHE A 30 -23.15 1.49 -3.33
CA PHE A 30 -22.04 2.44 -3.35
C PHE A 30 -22.16 3.33 -4.58
N ILE A 31 -22.12 4.63 -4.35
CA ILE A 31 -22.14 5.64 -5.42
C ILE A 31 -20.82 6.42 -5.38
N ASP A 32 -20.13 6.49 -6.50
CA ASP A 32 -18.97 7.35 -6.63
C ASP A 32 -19.39 8.83 -6.58
N ARG A 33 -18.82 9.58 -5.64
CA ARG A 33 -19.14 11.00 -5.44
C ARG A 33 -18.72 11.92 -6.59
N LEU A 34 -17.77 11.49 -7.41
CA LEU A 34 -17.24 12.34 -8.49
C LEU A 34 -18.10 12.29 -9.74
N ASN A 35 -18.63 11.13 -10.06
CA ASN A 35 -19.37 10.91 -11.31
C ASN A 35 -20.82 10.43 -11.09
N ASN A 36 -21.23 10.22 -9.84
CA ASN A 36 -22.55 9.70 -9.45
C ASN A 36 -22.91 8.34 -10.05
N VAL A 37 -21.91 7.54 -10.39
CA VAL A 37 -22.11 6.17 -10.90
C VAL A 37 -22.19 5.19 -9.74
N THR A 38 -23.14 4.24 -9.83
CA THR A 38 -23.20 3.11 -8.90
C THR A 38 -22.03 2.16 -9.18
N VAL A 39 -21.13 2.00 -8.22
CA VAL A 39 -19.92 1.18 -8.33
C VAL A 39 -20.04 -0.15 -7.60
N GLY A 40 -21.05 -0.34 -6.77
CA GLY A 40 -21.28 -1.58 -6.05
C GLY A 40 -22.61 -1.61 -5.32
N ALA A 41 -22.95 -2.79 -4.84
CA ALA A 41 -24.09 -3.02 -3.96
C ALA A 41 -23.72 -4.05 -2.91
N GLY A 42 -24.35 -3.98 -1.74
CA GLY A 42 -24.08 -4.91 -0.65
C GLY A 42 -25.30 -5.25 0.17
N MET A 43 -25.15 -6.30 0.95
CA MET A 43 -26.12 -6.76 1.93
C MET A 43 -25.44 -6.75 3.30
N VAL A 44 -26.11 -6.18 4.29
CA VAL A 44 -25.59 -6.13 5.66
C VAL A 44 -25.77 -7.51 6.31
N GLU A 45 -24.68 -8.08 6.78
CA GLU A 45 -24.71 -9.34 7.54
C GLU A 45 -24.87 -9.06 9.03
N GLU A 46 -24.03 -8.17 9.57
CA GLU A 46 -24.06 -7.83 11.00
C GLU A 46 -23.39 -6.48 11.28
N SER A 47 -23.62 -5.94 12.46
CA SER A 47 -22.83 -4.83 12.99
C SER A 47 -21.56 -5.37 13.62
N VAL A 48 -20.44 -4.77 13.28
CA VAL A 48 -19.16 -5.03 13.96
C VAL A 48 -18.97 -3.93 15.01
N GLU A 49 -18.80 -4.31 16.27
CA GLU A 49 -18.40 -3.34 17.28
C GLU A 49 -17.01 -2.83 16.95
N TRP A 50 -16.91 -1.50 16.80
CA TRP A 50 -15.61 -0.85 16.66
C TRP A 50 -14.87 -0.96 18.01
N THR A 51 -14.04 -1.96 18.14
CA THR A 51 -13.02 -1.92 19.17
C THR A 51 -11.94 -0.97 18.68
N ALA A 52 -11.86 0.23 19.28
CA ALA A 52 -10.75 1.12 19.01
C ALA A 52 -9.46 0.32 19.13
N HIS A 53 -8.73 0.18 18.02
CA HIS A 53 -7.48 -0.55 18.01
C HIS A 53 -6.52 0.20 18.94
N SER A 54 -6.38 -0.27 20.17
CA SER A 54 -5.49 0.30 21.17
C SER A 54 -4.03 -0.12 20.95
N THR A 55 -3.81 -1.04 20.02
CA THR A 55 -2.46 -1.51 19.67
C THR A 55 -1.83 -0.57 18.65
N PRO A 56 -0.57 -0.18 18.88
CA PRO A 56 0.19 0.58 17.89
C PRO A 56 0.25 -0.17 16.56
N VAL A 57 0.21 0.57 15.45
CA VAL A 57 0.38 -0.01 14.11
C VAL A 57 1.77 -0.60 13.98
N THR A 58 1.85 -1.88 13.62
CA THR A 58 3.10 -2.61 13.44
C THR A 58 3.66 -2.47 12.02
N ALA A 59 4.88 -2.93 11.79
CA ALA A 59 5.47 -3.00 10.45
C ALA A 59 4.72 -4.01 9.57
N GLU A 60 4.23 -5.11 10.16
CA GLU A 60 3.43 -6.12 9.49
C GLU A 60 2.08 -5.58 9.03
N ASP A 61 1.42 -4.75 9.84
CA ASP A 61 0.17 -4.08 9.48
C ASP A 61 0.36 -3.18 8.26
N ARG A 62 1.48 -2.44 8.24
CA ARG A 62 1.83 -1.58 7.10
C ARG A 62 2.15 -2.39 5.86
N ALA A 63 2.96 -3.45 5.99
CA ALA A 63 3.29 -4.34 4.88
C ALA A 63 2.02 -4.96 4.27
N ALA A 64 1.12 -5.49 5.10
CA ALA A 64 -0.15 -6.04 4.66
C ALA A 64 -1.03 -4.99 3.97
N ARG A 65 -1.07 -3.76 4.50
CA ARG A 65 -1.85 -2.66 3.90
C ARG A 65 -1.30 -2.18 2.56
N LEU A 66 0.02 -2.13 2.41
CA LEU A 66 0.69 -1.71 1.18
C LEU A 66 0.78 -2.85 0.15
N GLY A 67 0.62 -4.12 0.58
CA GLY A 67 0.80 -5.28 -0.28
C GLY A 67 2.26 -5.52 -0.67
N GLN A 68 3.21 -4.99 0.12
CA GLN A 68 4.63 -5.07 -0.17
C GLN A 68 5.47 -5.21 1.10
N LYS A 69 6.64 -5.87 0.98
CA LYS A 69 7.68 -5.88 2.03
C LYS A 69 8.56 -4.64 1.91
N PRO A 70 8.93 -4.00 3.03
CA PRO A 70 9.92 -2.94 3.01
C PRO A 70 11.29 -3.50 2.61
N ALA A 71 12.03 -2.75 1.78
CA ALA A 71 13.39 -3.08 1.38
C ALA A 71 14.22 -1.81 1.23
N VAL A 72 15.53 -1.94 1.43
CA VAL A 72 16.50 -0.88 1.14
C VAL A 72 17.37 -1.31 -0.03
N LEU A 73 17.35 -0.55 -1.11
CA LEU A 73 18.03 -0.88 -2.36
C LEU A 73 19.04 0.22 -2.69
N ALA A 74 20.26 -0.17 -3.02
CA ALA A 74 21.25 0.78 -3.50
C ALA A 74 21.30 0.80 -5.03
N VAL A 75 21.42 2.02 -5.55
CA VAL A 75 21.78 2.30 -6.93
C VAL A 75 23.11 3.07 -6.92
N THR A 76 24.03 2.75 -7.81
CA THR A 76 25.33 3.44 -7.82
C THR A 76 25.16 4.95 -7.98
N ALA A 77 25.98 5.73 -7.29
CA ALA A 77 25.90 7.19 -7.27
C ALA A 77 25.98 7.81 -8.68
N GLU A 78 26.69 7.19 -9.60
CA GLU A 78 26.83 7.65 -10.99
C GLU A 78 25.51 7.64 -11.77
N VAL A 79 24.60 6.71 -11.45
CA VAL A 79 23.29 6.57 -12.11
C VAL A 79 22.13 6.95 -11.22
N PHE A 80 22.39 7.51 -10.03
CA PHE A 80 21.33 7.85 -9.06
C PHE A 80 20.28 8.82 -9.62
N ALA A 81 20.62 9.66 -10.57
CA ALA A 81 19.64 10.51 -11.26
C ALA A 81 18.52 9.70 -11.93
N GLN A 82 18.78 8.45 -12.30
CA GLN A 82 17.78 7.54 -12.86
C GLN A 82 16.90 6.86 -11.78
N ALA A 83 17.30 6.94 -10.51
CA ALA A 83 16.53 6.36 -9.40
C ALA A 83 15.15 7.01 -9.24
N GLN A 84 15.01 8.28 -9.59
CA GLN A 84 13.70 8.95 -9.61
C GLN A 84 12.78 8.41 -10.72
N GLN A 85 13.35 8.02 -11.86
CA GLN A 85 12.58 7.36 -12.92
C GLN A 85 12.16 5.95 -12.49
N LEU A 86 13.04 5.25 -11.77
CA LEU A 86 12.75 3.96 -11.19
C LEU A 86 11.63 4.06 -10.13
N GLU A 87 11.69 5.03 -9.24
CA GLU A 87 10.63 5.34 -8.27
C GLU A 87 9.27 5.55 -8.97
N ARG A 88 9.27 6.32 -10.07
CA ARG A 88 8.07 6.57 -10.86
C ARG A 88 7.50 5.29 -11.47
N ALA A 89 8.35 4.48 -12.11
CA ALA A 89 7.93 3.22 -12.72
C ALA A 89 7.40 2.23 -11.68
N LEU A 90 8.03 2.14 -10.50
CA LEU A 90 7.55 1.31 -9.39
C LEU A 90 6.18 1.75 -8.91
N LEU A 91 5.95 3.05 -8.76
CA LEU A 91 4.65 3.59 -8.36
C LEU A 91 3.55 3.23 -9.37
N GLU A 92 3.84 3.27 -10.68
CA GLU A 92 2.90 2.88 -11.74
C GLU A 92 2.55 1.39 -11.70
N THR A 93 3.42 0.56 -11.14
CA THR A 93 3.19 -0.88 -10.94
C THR A 93 2.60 -1.23 -9.57
N GLY A 94 2.32 -0.21 -8.74
CA GLY A 94 1.71 -0.37 -7.42
C GLY A 94 2.70 -0.52 -6.26
N VAL A 95 4.01 -0.42 -6.52
CA VAL A 95 5.05 -0.43 -5.47
C VAL A 95 5.30 0.99 -4.97
N VAL A 96 5.17 1.21 -3.67
CA VAL A 96 5.47 2.50 -3.04
C VAL A 96 6.95 2.56 -2.68
N ALA A 97 7.70 3.39 -3.38
CA ALA A 97 9.13 3.57 -3.18
C ALA A 97 9.49 5.05 -2.94
N VAL A 98 10.66 5.29 -2.36
CA VAL A 98 11.26 6.63 -2.18
C VAL A 98 12.71 6.56 -2.60
N ALA A 99 13.10 7.35 -3.62
CA ALA A 99 14.48 7.48 -4.08
C ALA A 99 15.12 8.77 -3.54
N LYS A 100 16.12 8.64 -2.66
CA LYS A 100 16.82 9.79 -2.10
C LYS A 100 18.28 9.50 -1.81
N ALA A 101 19.17 10.36 -2.32
CA ALA A 101 20.60 10.33 -2.04
C ALA A 101 20.92 10.97 -0.68
N GLY A 102 22.01 10.53 -0.06
CA GLY A 102 22.56 11.12 1.15
C GLY A 102 21.69 10.94 2.40
N LEU A 103 20.88 9.89 2.45
CA LEU A 103 20.13 9.55 3.66
C LEU A 103 21.05 8.99 4.74
N THR A 104 20.79 9.38 6.00
CA THR A 104 21.45 8.76 7.16
C THR A 104 20.82 7.41 7.49
N ALA A 105 21.52 6.54 8.19
CA ALA A 105 21.01 5.23 8.63
C ALA A 105 19.70 5.36 9.46
N GLU A 106 19.59 6.41 10.28
CA GLU A 106 18.36 6.68 11.05
C GLU A 106 17.17 7.03 10.15
N GLN A 107 17.40 7.84 9.10
CA GLN A 107 16.36 8.21 8.14
C GLN A 107 15.91 7.00 7.31
N ILE A 108 16.86 6.13 6.92
CA ILE A 108 16.57 4.89 6.20
C ILE A 108 15.73 3.95 7.08
N SER A 109 16.12 3.77 8.35
CA SER A 109 15.36 2.95 9.31
C SER A 109 13.92 3.46 9.47
N LEU A 110 13.75 4.76 9.63
CA LEU A 110 12.43 5.38 9.77
C LEU A 110 11.56 5.15 8.53
N LEU A 111 12.11 5.34 7.34
CA LEU A 111 11.40 5.10 6.09
C LEU A 111 11.03 3.62 5.93
N ARG A 112 11.96 2.71 6.23
CA ARG A 112 11.72 1.26 6.21
C ARG A 112 10.57 0.86 7.14
N GLU A 113 10.50 1.43 8.35
CA GLU A 113 9.42 1.19 9.29
C GLU A 113 8.05 1.64 8.78
N THR A 114 7.98 2.56 7.82
CA THR A 114 6.72 2.96 7.18
C THR A 114 6.23 1.95 6.14
N GLY A 115 7.04 0.92 5.80
CA GLY A 115 6.68 -0.13 4.85
C GLY A 115 7.02 0.19 3.39
N VAL A 116 7.73 1.29 3.12
CA VAL A 116 8.13 1.69 1.76
C VAL A 116 9.45 1.03 1.33
N VAL A 117 9.66 0.96 0.03
CA VAL A 117 10.96 0.62 -0.56
C VAL A 117 11.82 1.88 -0.58
N VAL A 118 13.02 1.82 -0.01
CA VAL A 118 13.95 2.95 0.03
C VAL A 118 15.08 2.72 -0.98
N ILE A 119 15.27 3.64 -1.91
CA ILE A 119 16.34 3.59 -2.92
C ILE A 119 17.39 4.63 -2.56
N VAL A 120 18.61 4.18 -2.29
CA VAL A 120 19.73 5.00 -1.80
C VAL A 120 20.93 4.95 -2.75
N ASP A 121 21.86 5.86 -2.58
CA ASP A 121 23.13 5.94 -3.32
C ASP A 121 24.30 5.24 -2.59
N ASP A 122 24.07 4.74 -1.39
CA ASP A 122 25.06 4.08 -0.54
C ASP A 122 24.77 2.59 -0.41
N ALA A 123 25.65 1.76 -0.98
CA ALA A 123 25.52 0.31 -0.97
C ALA A 123 25.76 -0.32 0.42
N GLU A 124 26.48 0.36 1.32
CA GLU A 124 26.74 -0.16 2.67
C GLU A 124 25.48 -0.16 3.56
N GLN A 125 24.50 0.66 3.20
CA GLN A 125 23.25 0.79 3.93
C GLN A 125 22.09 0.01 3.31
N ALA A 126 22.31 -0.73 2.23
CA ALA A 126 21.27 -1.41 1.47
C ALA A 126 21.23 -2.92 1.72
N ASP A 127 20.03 -3.48 1.64
CA ASP A 127 19.80 -4.93 1.66
C ASP A 127 20.28 -5.58 0.35
N SER A 128 20.23 -4.84 -0.76
CA SER A 128 20.63 -5.29 -2.10
C SER A 128 21.02 -4.11 -3.00
N THR A 129 21.89 -4.38 -3.96
CA THR A 129 22.27 -3.40 -4.99
C THR A 129 21.56 -3.71 -6.30
N VAL A 130 21.00 -2.68 -6.93
CA VAL A 130 20.29 -2.77 -8.20
C VAL A 130 21.09 -2.07 -9.28
N THR A 131 21.29 -2.76 -10.40
CA THR A 131 21.97 -2.21 -11.57
C THR A 131 20.91 -1.68 -12.55
N LEU A 132 21.05 -0.44 -12.99
CA LEU A 132 20.08 0.22 -13.90
C LEU A 132 20.47 0.12 -15.38
N THR A 133 21.33 -0.82 -15.77
CA THR A 133 21.70 -1.06 -17.18
C THR A 133 20.52 -1.59 -18.01
N GLU A 134 19.63 -2.34 -17.38
CA GLU A 134 18.37 -2.85 -17.96
C GLU A 134 17.23 -2.40 -17.05
N PHE A 135 16.64 -1.27 -17.37
CA PHE A 135 15.67 -0.59 -16.51
C PHE A 135 14.42 -1.45 -16.20
N ASP A 136 13.86 -2.08 -17.22
CA ASP A 136 12.66 -2.93 -17.05
C ASP A 136 12.96 -4.17 -16.20
N ALA A 137 14.14 -4.75 -16.33
CA ALA A 137 14.59 -5.87 -15.50
C ALA A 137 14.79 -5.44 -14.04
N ALA A 138 15.25 -4.22 -13.80
CA ALA A 138 15.36 -3.66 -12.45
C ALA A 138 13.97 -3.47 -11.80
N VAL A 139 13.00 -2.96 -12.53
CA VAL A 139 11.62 -2.83 -12.05
C VAL A 139 11.04 -4.20 -11.69
N GLN A 140 11.17 -5.18 -12.59
CA GLN A 140 10.67 -6.54 -12.35
C GLN A 140 11.34 -7.20 -11.15
N PHE A 141 12.65 -7.10 -11.04
CA PHE A 141 13.42 -7.62 -9.89
C PHE A 141 12.92 -7.05 -8.57
N ILE A 142 12.67 -5.74 -8.51
CA ILE A 142 12.19 -5.09 -7.28
C ILE A 142 10.76 -5.55 -6.96
N GLN A 143 9.90 -5.69 -7.96
CA GLN A 143 8.54 -6.20 -7.75
C GLN A 143 8.54 -7.61 -7.15
N GLU A 144 9.38 -8.51 -7.68
CA GLU A 144 9.52 -9.87 -7.16
C GLU A 144 10.09 -9.89 -5.73
N LEU A 145 11.06 -9.02 -5.45
CA LEU A 145 11.71 -8.91 -4.14
C LEU A 145 10.74 -8.47 -3.04
N VAL A 146 9.83 -7.54 -3.34
CA VAL A 146 8.95 -6.91 -2.35
C VAL A 146 7.56 -7.52 -2.26
N GLN A 147 7.25 -8.52 -3.08
CA GLN A 147 5.98 -9.26 -2.97
C GLN A 147 5.84 -9.94 -1.60
N LEU A 148 4.62 -9.86 -1.04
CA LEU A 148 4.21 -10.54 0.20
C LEU A 148 3.91 -12.02 -0.04
#